data_27c64c578dc647df80104e37ffb727db
#
_entry.id   27c64c578dc647df80104e37ffb727db
#
_cell.length_a   1.000
_cell.length_b   1.000
_cell.length_c   1.000
_cell.angle_alpha   90.00
_cell.angle_beta   90.00
_cell.angle_gamma   90.00
#
_symmetry.space_group_name_H-M   'P 1'
#
loop_
_entity.id
_entity.type
_entity.pdbx_description
1 polymer ?
#
loop_
_entity_poly.entity_id
_entity_poly.type
_entity_poly.pdbx_seq_one_letter_code
_entity_poly.pdbx_strand_id
1 'polypeptide(L)'
;MIKNILGRDFKYEDGKLYRLHKQNKIWQCCSNNKSNTKYIQITINKKKYLLHRVIYKYFNEEWDITDTSSNNQIDHININPLDNRIENLRRVNQSQNSRNINKRKNCSSKYRGVSWYKRDNKWEANISINGKMKHLGYFTNEEEAAEVYKKKYHEIMDF
;
A
#
# COMPACT_ATOMS: atom_id res chain seq x y z
N MET A 1 18.80 -6.37 -14.74
CA MET A 1 18.50 -7.84 -14.82
C MET A 1 17.20 -8.05 -15.55
N ILE A 2 17.08 -9.09 -16.39
CA ILE A 2 15.82 -9.46 -17.07
C ILE A 2 15.21 -10.65 -16.32
N LYS A 3 13.90 -10.60 -16.04
CA LYS A 3 13.17 -11.70 -15.39
C LYS A 3 11.92 -12.06 -16.19
N ASN A 4 11.61 -13.35 -16.24
CA ASN A 4 10.38 -13.85 -16.85
C ASN A 4 9.26 -13.94 -15.82
N ILE A 5 8.16 -13.23 -16.09
CA ILE A 5 6.96 -13.27 -15.24
C ILE A 5 5.79 -13.67 -16.13
N LEU A 6 5.16 -14.81 -15.82
CA LEU A 6 4.02 -15.35 -16.56
C LEU A 6 4.29 -15.48 -18.08
N GLY A 7 5.50 -15.90 -18.47
CA GLY A 7 5.88 -16.09 -19.88
C GLY A 7 6.16 -14.80 -20.65
N ARG A 8 6.46 -13.71 -19.95
CA ARG A 8 6.87 -12.42 -20.53
C ARG A 8 8.12 -11.92 -19.84
N ASP A 9 9.02 -11.33 -20.62
CA ASP A 9 10.28 -10.79 -20.14
C ASP A 9 10.09 -9.34 -19.70
N PHE A 10 10.58 -9.06 -18.50
CA PHE A 10 10.58 -7.74 -17.88
C PHE A 10 11.98 -7.34 -17.43
N LYS A 11 12.26 -6.04 -17.46
CA LYS A 11 13.39 -5.42 -16.77
C LYS A 11 12.90 -4.27 -15.91
N TYR A 12 13.58 -4.03 -14.79
CA TYR A 12 13.33 -2.89 -13.92
C TYR A 12 14.55 -1.96 -13.96
N GLU A 13 14.31 -0.67 -14.21
CA GLU A 13 15.36 0.32 -14.43
C GLU A 13 14.79 1.70 -14.07
N ASP A 14 15.55 2.50 -13.33
CA ASP A 14 15.19 3.88 -12.93
C ASP A 14 13.79 3.99 -12.30
N GLY A 15 13.44 3.08 -11.40
CA GLY A 15 12.15 3.07 -10.72
C GLY A 15 10.96 2.63 -11.60
N LYS A 16 11.20 2.12 -12.82
CA LYS A 16 10.16 1.76 -13.78
C LYS A 16 10.31 0.33 -14.28
N LEU A 17 9.16 -0.31 -14.51
CA LEU A 17 9.10 -1.63 -15.13
C LEU A 17 8.93 -1.50 -16.64
N TYR A 18 9.73 -2.24 -17.40
CA TYR A 18 9.67 -2.36 -18.85
C TYR A 18 9.36 -3.79 -19.24
N ARG A 19 8.54 -3.96 -20.26
CA ARG A 19 8.21 -5.26 -20.87
C ARG A 19 8.79 -5.37 -22.26
N LEU A 20 9.38 -6.51 -22.59
CA LEU A 20 9.85 -6.79 -23.94
C LEU A 20 8.67 -7.08 -24.89
N HIS A 21 8.54 -6.31 -25.94
CA HIS A 21 7.53 -6.54 -26.97
C HIS A 21 7.92 -7.75 -27.84
N LYS A 22 7.00 -8.71 -28.03
CA LYS A 22 7.33 -9.99 -28.67
C LYS A 22 7.78 -9.86 -30.14
N GLN A 23 7.14 -9.01 -30.91
CA GLN A 23 7.37 -8.91 -32.35
C GLN A 23 8.60 -8.08 -32.70
N ASN A 24 8.69 -6.86 -32.20
CA ASN A 24 9.75 -5.91 -32.55
C ASN A 24 10.95 -5.91 -31.59
N LYS A 25 10.90 -6.71 -30.52
CA LYS A 25 11.96 -6.81 -29.51
C LYS A 25 12.34 -5.48 -28.84
N ILE A 26 11.40 -4.53 -28.76
CA ILE A 26 11.60 -3.23 -28.11
C ILE A 26 11.06 -3.27 -26.69
N TRP A 27 11.79 -2.65 -25.76
CA TRP A 27 11.37 -2.47 -24.37
C TRP A 27 10.36 -1.33 -24.25
N GLN A 28 9.17 -1.64 -23.74
CA GLN A 28 8.09 -0.69 -23.52
C GLN A 28 7.87 -0.44 -22.03
N CYS A 29 7.84 0.83 -21.63
CA CYS A 29 7.55 1.21 -20.25
C CYS A 29 6.10 0.86 -19.89
N CYS A 30 5.93 0.10 -18.79
CA CYS A 30 4.63 -0.32 -18.31
C CYS A 30 3.86 0.78 -17.58
N SER A 31 4.54 1.84 -17.13
CA SER A 31 3.93 2.96 -16.40
C SER A 31 3.14 3.94 -17.27
N ASN A 32 3.26 3.86 -18.59
CA ASN A 32 2.61 4.79 -19.53
C ASN A 32 1.15 4.42 -19.85
N ASN A 33 0.59 3.38 -19.25
CA ASN A 33 -0.80 3.00 -19.46
C ASN A 33 -1.73 3.99 -18.74
N LYS A 34 -2.28 4.93 -19.47
CA LYS A 34 -3.39 5.79 -19.00
C LYS A 34 -4.62 4.92 -18.82
N SER A 35 -4.91 4.52 -17.60
CA SER A 35 -6.18 3.88 -17.27
C SER A 35 -7.03 4.89 -16.48
N ASN A 36 -8.36 4.86 -16.68
CA ASN A 36 -9.30 5.67 -15.90
C ASN A 36 -9.44 5.16 -14.44
N THR A 37 -8.58 4.23 -14.04
CA THR A 37 -8.58 3.65 -12.69
C THR A 37 -7.51 4.29 -11.80
N LYS A 38 -7.73 4.23 -10.50
CA LYS A 38 -6.78 4.69 -9.48
C LYS A 38 -5.38 4.03 -9.61
N TYR A 39 -5.33 2.80 -10.13
CA TYR A 39 -4.11 1.99 -10.25
C TYR A 39 -3.73 1.75 -11.71
N ILE A 40 -2.43 1.74 -12.00
CA ILE A 40 -1.91 1.37 -13.32
C ILE A 40 -2.11 -0.15 -13.52
N GLN A 41 -2.63 -0.53 -14.68
CA GLN A 41 -2.84 -1.92 -15.05
C GLN A 41 -2.04 -2.29 -16.30
N ILE A 42 -1.55 -3.52 -16.34
CA ILE A 42 -0.91 -4.08 -17.53
C ILE A 42 -1.57 -5.42 -17.91
N THR A 43 -1.59 -5.72 -19.19
CA THR A 43 -2.14 -6.99 -19.69
C THR A 43 -1.01 -7.98 -19.95
N ILE A 44 -1.06 -9.15 -19.33
CA ILE A 44 -0.15 -10.28 -19.56
C ILE A 44 -1.01 -11.47 -19.98
N ASN A 45 -0.75 -12.03 -21.16
CA ASN A 45 -1.48 -13.20 -21.68
C ASN A 45 -3.02 -13.07 -21.58
N LYS A 46 -3.56 -11.93 -22.05
CA LYS A 46 -4.99 -11.58 -22.06
C LYS A 46 -5.60 -11.34 -20.65
N LYS A 47 -4.84 -11.48 -19.56
CA LYS A 47 -5.28 -11.20 -18.19
C LYS A 47 -4.69 -9.87 -17.70
N LYS A 48 -5.51 -9.05 -17.01
CA LYS A 48 -5.08 -7.77 -16.43
C LYS A 48 -4.46 -7.99 -15.04
N TYR A 49 -3.35 -7.32 -14.81
CA TYR A 49 -2.64 -7.29 -13.52
C TYR A 49 -2.38 -5.84 -13.11
N LEU A 50 -2.42 -5.57 -11.82
CA LEU A 50 -2.00 -4.28 -11.27
C LEU A 50 -0.48 -4.17 -11.35
N LEU A 51 0.03 -3.03 -11.83
CA LEU A 51 1.47 -2.84 -12.09
C LEU A 51 2.31 -3.06 -10.81
N HIS A 52 1.88 -2.54 -9.67
CA HIS A 52 2.59 -2.71 -8.39
C HIS A 52 2.71 -4.20 -8.00
N ARG A 53 1.73 -5.06 -8.31
CA ARG A 53 1.83 -6.51 -8.07
C ARG A 53 2.87 -7.15 -8.97
N VAL A 54 2.99 -6.71 -10.23
CA VAL A 54 4.00 -7.24 -11.16
C VAL A 54 5.40 -6.79 -10.74
N ILE A 55 5.56 -5.53 -10.29
CA ILE A 55 6.83 -5.04 -9.74
C ILE A 55 7.20 -5.80 -8.47
N TYR A 56 6.25 -6.01 -7.56
CA TYR A 56 6.52 -6.79 -6.34
C TYR A 56 6.97 -8.21 -6.67
N LYS A 57 6.30 -8.90 -7.63
CA LYS A 57 6.71 -10.21 -8.13
C LYS A 57 8.11 -10.21 -8.75
N TYR A 58 8.47 -9.14 -9.46
CA TYR A 58 9.80 -9.01 -10.05
C TYR A 58 10.93 -9.07 -9.02
N PHE A 59 10.72 -8.51 -7.83
CA PHE A 59 11.69 -8.51 -6.74
C PHE A 59 11.54 -9.70 -5.77
N ASN A 60 10.35 -10.31 -5.71
CA ASN A 60 10.00 -11.40 -4.80
C ASN A 60 9.54 -12.63 -5.61
N GLU A 61 10.49 -13.42 -6.11
CA GLU A 61 10.22 -14.50 -7.06
C GLU A 61 9.31 -15.60 -6.49
N GLU A 62 9.41 -15.90 -5.19
CA GLU A 62 8.56 -16.90 -4.51
C GLU A 62 7.13 -16.41 -4.26
N TRP A 63 6.87 -15.09 -4.38
CA TRP A 63 5.54 -14.56 -4.14
C TRP A 63 4.58 -14.90 -5.29
N ASP A 64 3.40 -15.46 -4.94
CA ASP A 64 2.39 -15.82 -5.94
C ASP A 64 1.54 -14.61 -6.34
N ILE A 65 1.77 -14.08 -7.55
CA ILE A 65 1.00 -12.99 -8.13
C ILE A 65 -0.46 -13.37 -8.45
N THR A 66 -0.75 -14.66 -8.60
CA THR A 66 -2.10 -15.17 -8.95
C THR A 66 -2.99 -15.34 -7.75
N ASP A 67 -2.42 -15.45 -6.56
CA ASP A 67 -3.16 -15.47 -5.30
C ASP A 67 -3.74 -14.08 -5.01
N THR A 68 -5.07 -13.98 -5.03
CA THR A 68 -5.84 -12.76 -4.75
C THR A 68 -6.51 -12.79 -3.37
N SER A 69 -6.09 -13.67 -2.49
CA SER A 69 -6.63 -13.79 -1.14
C SER A 69 -6.44 -12.50 -0.31
N SER A 70 -7.20 -12.39 0.75
CA SER A 70 -7.13 -11.25 1.68
C SER A 70 -5.79 -11.12 2.40
N ASN A 71 -4.99 -12.20 2.43
CA ASN A 71 -3.68 -12.25 3.07
C ASN A 71 -2.51 -12.02 2.09
N ASN A 72 -2.80 -11.78 0.82
CA ASN A 72 -1.80 -11.62 -0.24
C ASN A 72 -1.96 -10.31 -1.01
N GLN A 73 -2.13 -9.20 -0.29
CA GLN A 73 -2.27 -7.87 -0.88
C GLN A 73 -0.94 -7.14 -0.92
N ILE A 74 -0.76 -6.29 -1.94
CA ILE A 74 0.37 -5.36 -2.00
C ILE A 74 -0.15 -3.94 -1.81
N ASP A 75 0.41 -3.24 -0.86
CA ASP A 75 0.05 -1.91 -0.43
C ASP A 75 1.14 -0.89 -0.77
N HIS A 76 0.74 0.36 -1.02
CA HIS A 76 1.64 1.50 -1.18
C HIS A 76 1.84 2.18 0.17
N ILE A 77 3.05 2.12 0.72
CA ILE A 77 3.38 2.65 2.06
C ILE A 77 2.98 4.12 2.19
N ASN A 78 3.26 4.93 1.16
CA ASN A 78 2.94 6.37 1.13
C ASN A 78 1.51 6.70 0.66
N ILE A 79 0.63 5.68 0.48
CA ILE A 79 -0.77 5.83 0.03
C ILE A 79 -0.90 6.36 -1.41
N ASN A 80 0.19 6.62 -2.13
CA ASN A 80 0.15 7.07 -3.52
C ASN A 80 0.16 5.87 -4.49
N PRO A 81 -0.97 5.57 -5.17
CA PRO A 81 -1.09 4.38 -6.03
C PRO A 81 -0.30 4.48 -7.35
N LEU A 82 0.28 5.64 -7.64
CA LEU A 82 1.11 5.86 -8.81
C LEU A 82 2.61 5.72 -8.51
N ASP A 83 3.01 5.72 -7.24
CA ASP A 83 4.39 5.51 -6.82
C ASP A 83 4.68 4.01 -6.63
N ASN A 84 5.01 3.35 -7.74
CA ASN A 84 5.24 1.91 -7.80
C ASN A 84 6.71 1.51 -7.58
N ARG A 85 7.56 2.39 -7.01
CA ARG A 85 8.92 2.00 -6.62
C ARG A 85 8.88 0.89 -5.59
N ILE A 86 9.81 -0.07 -5.68
CA ILE A 86 9.79 -1.27 -4.81
C ILE A 86 9.88 -0.90 -3.32
N GLU A 87 10.63 0.15 -2.97
CA GLU A 87 10.79 0.64 -1.61
C GLU A 87 9.48 1.15 -0.99
N ASN A 88 8.51 1.49 -1.85
CA ASN A 88 7.18 1.94 -1.46
C ASN A 88 6.13 0.83 -1.46
N LEU A 89 6.51 -0.40 -1.81
CA LEU A 89 5.59 -1.55 -1.89
C LEU A 89 5.85 -2.55 -0.76
N ARG A 90 4.79 -3.00 -0.12
CA ARG A 90 4.86 -4.04 0.91
C ARG A 90 3.72 -5.03 0.79
N ARG A 91 3.98 -6.27 1.21
CA ARG A 91 2.93 -7.28 1.36
C ARG A 91 2.16 -7.04 2.66
N VAL A 92 0.85 -7.11 2.60
CA VAL A 92 -0.04 -6.89 3.75
C VAL A 92 -1.25 -7.82 3.67
N ASN A 93 -1.90 -8.05 4.81
CA ASN A 93 -3.23 -8.62 4.84
C ASN A 93 -4.31 -7.53 4.71
N GLN A 94 -5.57 -7.94 4.52
CA GLN A 94 -6.72 -7.03 4.38
C GLN A 94 -6.84 -6.04 5.54
N SER A 95 -6.61 -6.51 6.78
CA SER A 95 -6.72 -5.67 7.97
C SER A 95 -5.65 -4.57 7.98
N GLN A 96 -4.42 -4.90 7.62
CA GLN A 96 -3.31 -3.96 7.51
C GLN A 96 -3.53 -2.97 6.37
N ASN A 97 -3.95 -3.45 5.19
CA ASN A 97 -4.23 -2.60 4.04
C ASN A 97 -5.35 -1.59 4.33
N SER A 98 -6.40 -2.01 5.01
CA SER A 98 -7.51 -1.11 5.39
C SER A 98 -7.11 0.01 6.36
N ARG A 99 -5.98 -0.13 7.06
CA ARG A 99 -5.43 0.90 7.95
C ARG A 99 -4.57 1.92 7.21
N ASN A 100 -3.98 1.58 6.06
CA ASN A 100 -3.15 2.49 5.29
C ASN A 100 -4.01 3.38 4.37
N ILE A 101 -4.78 4.26 4.98
CA ILE A 101 -5.65 5.21 4.28
C ILE A 101 -5.38 6.65 4.75
N ASN A 102 -5.65 7.61 3.88
CA ASN A 102 -5.62 9.02 4.28
C ASN A 102 -6.64 9.28 5.40
N LYS A 103 -6.30 10.21 6.27
CA LYS A 103 -7.21 10.71 7.29
C LYS A 103 -8.51 11.24 6.64
N ARG A 104 -9.65 11.00 7.27
CA ARG A 104 -10.94 11.55 6.82
C ARG A 104 -10.91 13.08 6.96
N LYS A 105 -11.52 13.77 6.01
CA LYS A 105 -11.84 15.21 6.15
C LYS A 105 -12.87 15.37 7.27
N ASN A 106 -12.88 16.51 7.97
CA ASN A 106 -13.82 16.82 9.06
C ASN A 106 -13.63 16.02 10.36
N CYS A 107 -12.38 15.78 10.76
CA CYS A 107 -12.06 15.24 12.07
C CYS A 107 -11.62 16.37 13.02
N SER A 108 -11.88 16.23 14.32
CA SER A 108 -11.49 17.20 15.35
C SER A 108 -9.96 17.33 15.53
N SER A 109 -9.20 16.30 15.17
CA SER A 109 -7.73 16.29 15.20
C SER A 109 -7.14 16.34 13.80
N LYS A 110 -5.94 16.90 13.65
CA LYS A 110 -5.10 16.79 12.44
C LYS A 110 -4.40 15.42 12.33
N TYR A 111 -4.34 14.64 13.41
CA TYR A 111 -3.70 13.34 13.48
C TYR A 111 -4.70 12.20 13.32
N ARG A 112 -4.23 11.08 12.75
CA ARG A 112 -5.02 9.87 12.59
C ARG A 112 -5.19 9.16 13.94
N GLY A 113 -6.41 8.62 14.16
CA GLY A 113 -6.73 7.87 15.38
C GLY A 113 -6.83 8.72 16.64
N VAL A 114 -6.75 10.05 16.49
CA VAL A 114 -6.90 11.03 17.57
C VAL A 114 -8.19 11.80 17.35
N SER A 115 -8.95 12.03 18.42
CA SER A 115 -10.17 12.80 18.43
C SER A 115 -10.33 13.59 19.73
N TRP A 116 -11.05 14.71 19.65
CA TRP A 116 -11.37 15.51 20.85
C TRP A 116 -12.53 14.88 21.60
N TYR A 117 -12.29 14.51 22.86
CA TYR A 117 -13.31 13.98 23.75
C TYR A 117 -13.89 15.10 24.61
N LYS A 118 -15.07 15.57 24.21
CA LYS A 118 -15.71 16.78 24.74
C LYS A 118 -16.04 16.69 26.22
N ARG A 119 -16.41 15.51 26.72
CA ARG A 119 -16.87 15.34 28.11
C ARG A 119 -15.78 15.72 29.12
N ASP A 120 -14.55 15.31 28.86
CA ASP A 120 -13.44 15.46 29.79
C ASP A 120 -12.41 16.49 29.30
N ASN A 121 -12.70 17.20 28.19
CA ASN A 121 -11.80 18.17 27.54
C ASN A 121 -10.39 17.59 27.31
N LYS A 122 -10.32 16.41 26.70
CA LYS A 122 -9.07 15.70 26.44
C LYS A 122 -9.01 15.19 25.01
N TRP A 123 -7.79 14.93 24.54
CA TRP A 123 -7.55 14.19 23.31
C TRP A 123 -7.62 12.67 23.60
N GLU A 124 -8.37 11.96 22.80
CA GLU A 124 -8.50 10.51 22.88
C GLU A 124 -7.78 9.88 21.70
N ALA A 125 -6.95 8.84 21.98
CA ALA A 125 -6.31 8.03 20.94
C ALA A 125 -6.96 6.64 20.89
N ASN A 126 -7.37 6.22 19.68
CA ASN A 126 -8.02 4.94 19.42
C ASN A 126 -7.45 4.29 18.17
N ILE A 127 -7.29 2.95 18.19
CA ILE A 127 -6.84 2.17 17.05
C ILE A 127 -7.72 0.93 16.86
N SER A 128 -8.06 0.60 15.62
CA SER A 128 -8.77 -0.63 15.28
C SER A 128 -7.78 -1.77 15.04
N ILE A 129 -7.91 -2.88 15.77
CA ILE A 129 -7.11 -4.10 15.63
C ILE A 129 -8.07 -5.26 15.39
N ASN A 130 -7.93 -5.96 14.26
CA ASN A 130 -8.79 -7.09 13.90
C ASN A 130 -10.29 -6.80 14.03
N GLY A 131 -10.70 -5.62 13.56
CA GLY A 131 -12.10 -5.16 13.59
C GLY A 131 -12.57 -4.65 14.97
N LYS A 132 -11.76 -4.76 16.01
CA LYS A 132 -12.08 -4.27 17.37
C LYS A 132 -11.37 -2.95 17.63
N MET A 133 -12.10 -1.95 18.15
CA MET A 133 -11.53 -0.69 18.59
C MET A 133 -10.79 -0.88 19.90
N LYS A 134 -9.53 -0.45 19.94
CA LYS A 134 -8.70 -0.42 21.16
C LYS A 134 -8.47 1.03 21.55
N HIS A 135 -8.88 1.39 22.76
CA HIS A 135 -8.58 2.67 23.37
C HIS A 135 -7.12 2.69 23.86
N LEU A 136 -6.39 3.77 23.54
CA LEU A 136 -4.97 3.92 23.88
C LEU A 136 -4.72 4.92 25.01
N GLY A 137 -5.71 5.75 25.33
CA GLY A 137 -5.65 6.71 26.44
C GLY A 137 -6.29 8.05 26.13
N TYR A 138 -6.36 8.87 27.18
CA TYR A 138 -6.73 10.28 27.14
C TYR A 138 -5.51 11.15 27.45
N PHE A 139 -5.34 12.25 26.72
CA PHE A 139 -4.18 13.10 26.76
C PHE A 139 -4.60 14.57 26.84
N THR A 140 -3.80 15.37 27.49
CA THR A 140 -4.00 16.83 27.52
C THR A 140 -3.48 17.51 26.25
N ASN A 141 -2.53 16.84 25.56
CA ASN A 141 -1.87 17.31 24.36
C ASN A 141 -2.23 16.43 23.15
N GLU A 142 -2.53 17.07 22.02
CA GLU A 142 -2.88 16.38 20.76
C GLU A 142 -1.70 15.58 20.20
N GLU A 143 -0.49 16.14 20.31
CA GLU A 143 0.74 15.52 19.83
C GLU A 143 1.08 14.26 20.61
N GLU A 144 0.93 14.26 21.93
CA GLU A 144 1.13 13.06 22.78
C GLU A 144 0.18 11.92 22.38
N ALA A 145 -1.10 12.25 22.17
CA ALA A 145 -2.08 11.29 21.70
C ALA A 145 -1.68 10.68 20.33
N ALA A 146 -1.14 11.55 19.44
CA ALA A 146 -0.68 11.13 18.11
C ALA A 146 0.56 10.24 18.19
N GLU A 147 1.51 10.51 19.07
CA GLU A 147 2.71 9.68 19.24
C GLU A 147 2.35 8.28 19.76
N VAL A 148 1.45 8.19 20.74
CA VAL A 148 0.98 6.90 21.26
C VAL A 148 0.25 6.11 20.16
N TYR A 149 -0.58 6.77 19.36
CA TYR A 149 -1.20 6.14 18.20
C TYR A 149 -0.16 5.66 17.20
N LYS A 150 0.82 6.51 16.84
CA LYS A 150 1.88 6.20 15.87
C LYS A 150 2.73 5.02 16.33
N LYS A 151 3.15 5.00 17.60
CA LYS A 151 3.88 3.88 18.19
C LYS A 151 3.08 2.57 18.06
N LYS A 152 1.81 2.59 18.46
CA LYS A 152 0.95 1.41 18.37
C LYS A 152 0.67 0.98 16.94
N TYR A 153 0.55 1.94 16.00
CA TYR A 153 0.40 1.66 14.58
C TYR A 153 1.63 0.93 14.02
N HIS A 154 2.86 1.38 14.34
CA HIS A 154 4.08 0.71 13.92
C HIS A 154 4.18 -0.71 14.49
N GLU A 155 3.93 -0.93 15.78
CA GLU A 155 3.90 -2.27 16.38
C GLU A 155 2.97 -3.26 15.66
N ILE A 156 1.91 -2.78 15.04
CA ILE A 156 0.95 -3.63 14.33
C ILE A 156 1.35 -3.83 12.85
N MET A 157 2.11 -2.88 12.28
CA MET A 157 2.51 -2.87 10.87
C MET A 157 3.92 -3.40 10.65
N ASP A 158 4.77 -3.41 11.71
CA ASP A 158 6.11 -4.01 11.65
C ASP A 158 5.98 -5.54 11.66
N PHE A 159 6.67 -6.16 10.70
CA PHE A 159 6.74 -7.61 10.48
C PHE A 159 8.14 -8.12 10.73
#